data_d7903bb0f1605369874c86214a1b5a3b
#
_entry.id   d7903bb0f1605369874c86214a1b5a3b
#
_cell.length_a   1.000
_cell.length_b   1.000
_cell.length_c   1.000
_cell.angle_alpha   90.00
_cell.angle_beta   90.00
_cell.angle_gamma   90.00
#
_symmetry.space_group_name_H-M   'P 1'
#
loop_
_entity.id
_entity.type
_entity.pdbx_description
1 polymer ?
#
loop_
_entity_poly.entity_id
_entity_poly.type
_entity_poly.pdbx_seq_one_letter_code
_entity_poly.pdbx_strand_id
1 'polypeptide(L)'
;VVNHTSDEHPWFLESKKSRDNPYSDYYIWRDGKNGKLPNNWDSLFEGKAWEYCPERDQYYLHIFAKKQPDLNMDNPKVREEVKSIMRFWLDRGVDGFREDVITFISKADNLPDGLPFIPAANGLPFYKDGPHIHEYLAEFRKVCEEYDCFQLGEGPMTSTRSALSYLTGKHKSLDLMFHFDHMFADCIFTEYMQRPFHLRSLKHAFSKWQKALNGRAWNTLYLENHDHPRVISRYGNERYHRA
;
A
#
# COMPACT_ATOMS: atom_id res chain seq x y z
N VAL A 1 -1.20 8.38 -5.83
CA VAL A 1 -1.95 8.13 -4.58
C VAL A 1 -1.15 7.17 -3.72
N VAL A 2 -1.09 7.43 -2.43
CA VAL A 2 -0.32 6.68 -1.45
C VAL A 2 -0.97 6.84 -0.07
N ASN A 3 -0.64 5.94 0.87
CA ASN A 3 -1.21 5.98 2.23
C ASN A 3 -0.55 7.00 3.18
N HIS A 4 0.51 7.69 2.79
CA HIS A 4 1.32 8.55 3.67
C HIS A 4 1.83 9.80 2.97
N THR A 5 2.40 10.72 3.75
CA THR A 5 3.24 11.82 3.25
C THR A 5 4.60 11.78 3.94
N SER A 6 5.52 12.69 3.55
CA SER A 6 6.67 13.01 4.39
C SER A 6 6.24 13.63 5.72
N ASP A 7 6.99 13.40 6.79
CA ASP A 7 6.86 14.11 8.07
C ASP A 7 7.24 15.60 8.00
N GLU A 8 7.84 16.01 6.88
CA GLU A 8 8.14 17.42 6.56
C GLU A 8 7.02 18.08 5.73
N HIS A 9 5.97 17.31 5.36
CA HIS A 9 4.85 17.86 4.60
C HIS A 9 4.09 18.91 5.43
N PRO A 10 3.69 20.06 4.83
CA PRO A 10 2.98 21.12 5.55
C PRO A 10 1.77 20.63 6.33
N TRP A 11 1.00 19.70 5.81
CA TRP A 11 -0.15 19.13 6.52
C TRP A 11 0.26 18.42 7.81
N PHE A 12 1.36 17.66 7.79
CA PHE A 12 1.82 16.97 9.00
C PHE A 12 2.38 17.96 10.01
N LEU A 13 3.17 18.92 9.56
CA LEU A 13 3.71 19.99 10.42
C LEU A 13 2.60 20.79 11.11
N GLU A 14 1.49 21.06 10.44
CA GLU A 14 0.33 21.69 11.07
C GLU A 14 -0.42 20.70 11.98
N SER A 15 -0.69 19.48 11.52
CA SER A 15 -1.41 18.46 12.27
C SER A 15 -0.78 18.17 13.63
N LYS A 16 0.55 18.10 13.72
CA LYS A 16 1.26 17.79 14.98
C LYS A 16 1.25 18.91 16.01
N LYS A 17 0.94 20.17 15.66
CA LYS A 17 0.99 21.31 16.57
C LYS A 17 -0.06 21.23 17.68
N SER A 18 -1.25 20.70 17.38
CA SER A 18 -2.32 20.59 18.35
C SER A 18 -3.39 19.58 17.91
N ARG A 19 -4.27 19.23 18.86
CA ARG A 19 -5.44 18.38 18.59
C ARG A 19 -6.59 19.15 17.93
N ASP A 20 -6.51 20.46 17.90
CA ASP A 20 -7.56 21.36 17.40
C ASP A 20 -6.97 22.35 16.40
N ASN A 21 -6.89 21.94 15.14
CA ASN A 21 -6.54 22.77 13.99
C ASN A 21 -7.13 22.15 12.71
N PRO A 22 -7.19 22.88 11.58
CA PRO A 22 -7.80 22.38 10.34
C PRO A 22 -7.20 21.08 9.80
N TYR A 23 -5.95 20.76 10.14
CA TYR A 23 -5.23 19.57 9.70
C TYR A 23 -5.14 18.49 10.78
N SER A 24 -5.73 18.72 11.95
CA SER A 24 -5.57 17.84 13.12
C SER A 24 -5.97 16.38 12.83
N ASP A 25 -6.91 16.15 11.91
CA ASP A 25 -7.44 14.84 11.55
C ASP A 25 -7.02 14.38 10.13
N TYR A 26 -5.97 15.00 9.57
CA TYR A 26 -5.41 14.58 8.27
C TYR A 26 -4.57 13.30 8.36
N TYR A 27 -4.08 12.97 9.55
CA TYR A 27 -3.29 11.77 9.85
C TYR A 27 -3.97 10.94 10.93
N ILE A 28 -3.56 9.69 11.04
CA ILE A 28 -4.13 8.77 12.03
C ILE A 28 -3.41 8.96 13.36
N TRP A 29 -4.08 9.67 14.27
CA TRP A 29 -3.61 9.91 15.65
C TRP A 29 -4.41 9.10 16.65
N ARG A 30 -3.77 8.60 17.70
CA ARG A 30 -4.45 7.92 18.82
C ARG A 30 -3.75 8.24 20.13
N ASP A 31 -4.54 8.26 21.19
CA ASP A 31 -4.01 8.29 22.56
C ASP A 31 -3.41 6.93 22.89
N GLY A 32 -2.38 6.94 23.77
CA GLY A 32 -1.86 5.70 24.33
C GLY A 32 -2.87 5.02 25.25
N LYS A 33 -2.74 3.73 25.44
CA LYS A 33 -3.58 2.94 26.35
C LYS A 33 -2.78 2.58 27.61
N ASN A 34 -3.11 3.20 28.75
CA ASN A 34 -2.44 2.92 30.04
C ASN A 34 -0.90 3.02 29.97
N GLY A 35 -0.38 4.08 29.35
CA GLY A 35 1.06 4.29 29.15
C GLY A 35 1.72 3.40 28.11
N LYS A 36 0.92 2.68 27.31
CA LYS A 36 1.38 1.83 26.20
C LYS A 36 0.94 2.41 24.85
N LEU A 37 1.48 1.86 23.78
CA LEU A 37 1.08 2.18 22.41
C LEU A 37 -0.42 1.93 22.18
N PRO A 38 -1.05 2.60 21.21
CA PRO A 38 -2.46 2.42 20.86
C PRO A 38 -2.84 0.97 20.55
N ASN A 39 -1.96 0.24 19.86
CA ASN A 39 -2.02 -1.20 19.63
C ASN A 39 -0.60 -1.75 19.43
N ASN A 40 -0.48 -3.04 19.14
CA ASN A 40 0.80 -3.74 19.05
C ASN A 40 1.39 -3.80 17.63
N TRP A 41 0.85 -3.07 16.65
CA TRP A 41 1.30 -3.17 15.26
C TRP A 41 2.78 -2.88 15.11
N ASP A 42 3.42 -3.68 14.27
CA ASP A 42 4.79 -3.46 13.82
C ASP A 42 4.79 -2.71 12.48
N SER A 43 5.77 -1.83 12.30
CA SER A 43 6.08 -1.23 11.01
C SER A 43 6.59 -2.29 10.05
N LEU A 44 6.32 -2.13 8.76
CA LEU A 44 6.86 -3.02 7.72
C LEU A 44 8.38 -2.86 7.53
N PHE A 45 8.92 -1.70 7.91
CA PHE A 45 10.35 -1.45 7.77
C PHE A 45 11.10 -1.71 9.07
N GLU A 46 10.73 -1.02 10.16
CA GLU A 46 11.46 -1.13 11.41
C GLU A 46 10.61 -0.74 12.63
N GLY A 47 10.66 -1.56 13.68
CA GLY A 47 10.09 -1.25 14.99
C GLY A 47 8.56 -1.24 15.01
N LYS A 48 7.99 -0.41 15.91
CA LYS A 48 6.53 -0.29 16.07
C LYS A 48 5.94 0.70 15.06
N ALA A 49 4.69 0.49 14.70
CA ALA A 49 3.97 1.35 13.75
C ALA A 49 3.44 2.65 14.37
N TRP A 50 3.74 2.93 15.62
CA TRP A 50 3.28 4.12 16.34
C TRP A 50 4.47 4.89 16.90
N GLU A 51 4.52 6.20 16.61
CA GLU A 51 5.53 7.12 17.14
C GLU A 51 4.85 8.21 17.98
N TYR A 52 5.44 8.50 19.16
CA TYR A 52 4.92 9.51 20.07
C TYR A 52 5.30 10.92 19.62
N CYS A 53 4.33 11.82 19.62
CA CYS A 53 4.50 13.25 19.32
C CYS A 53 4.25 14.07 20.60
N PRO A 54 5.31 14.63 21.23
CA PRO A 54 5.17 15.39 22.46
C PRO A 54 4.31 16.65 22.32
N GLU A 55 4.40 17.33 21.17
CA GLU A 55 3.67 18.58 20.91
C GLU A 55 2.15 18.39 20.97
N ARG A 56 1.70 17.19 20.63
CA ARG A 56 0.29 16.83 20.57
C ARG A 56 -0.15 15.90 21.71
N ASP A 57 0.81 15.30 22.43
CA ASP A 57 0.58 14.26 23.43
C ASP A 57 -0.27 13.11 22.88
N GLN A 58 0.09 12.65 21.67
CA GLN A 58 -0.54 11.52 20.98
C GLN A 58 0.50 10.72 20.19
N TYR A 59 0.08 9.56 19.72
CA TYR A 59 0.84 8.75 18.79
C TYR A 59 0.27 8.89 17.38
N TYR A 60 1.13 9.01 16.38
CA TYR A 60 0.73 8.89 14.97
C TYR A 60 1.10 7.51 14.41
N LEU A 61 0.26 7.03 13.50
CA LEU A 61 0.50 5.78 12.78
C LEU A 61 1.50 6.00 11.63
N HIS A 62 2.42 5.04 11.46
CA HIS A 62 3.28 4.91 10.28
C HIS A 62 3.48 3.42 9.96
N ILE A 63 2.81 2.91 8.94
CA ILE A 63 2.96 1.51 8.52
C ILE A 63 4.35 1.26 7.96
N PHE A 64 4.99 2.28 7.38
CA PHE A 64 6.35 2.27 6.85
C PHE A 64 7.31 3.01 7.81
N ALA A 65 8.20 3.84 7.28
CA ALA A 65 9.15 4.56 8.12
C ALA A 65 8.46 5.62 9.01
N LYS A 66 9.07 5.95 10.15
CA LYS A 66 8.63 7.05 11.03
C LYS A 66 8.44 8.37 10.30
N LYS A 67 9.23 8.60 9.25
CA LYS A 67 9.13 9.78 8.38
C LYS A 67 8.00 9.71 7.35
N GLN A 68 7.16 8.68 7.43
CA GLN A 68 6.04 8.44 6.51
C GLN A 68 4.72 8.28 7.28
N PRO A 69 4.21 9.34 7.95
CA PRO A 69 2.97 9.29 8.71
C PRO A 69 1.79 8.95 7.80
N ASP A 70 0.93 8.04 8.25
CA ASP A 70 -0.23 7.55 7.52
C ASP A 70 -1.35 8.58 7.49
N LEU A 71 -1.83 8.88 6.29
CA LEU A 71 -2.98 9.73 6.04
C LEU A 71 -4.27 9.08 6.54
N ASN A 72 -5.15 9.88 7.11
CA ASN A 72 -6.48 9.46 7.52
C ASN A 72 -7.46 9.53 6.35
N MET A 73 -7.56 8.46 5.57
CA MET A 73 -8.48 8.40 4.43
C MET A 73 -9.96 8.31 4.84
N ASP A 74 -10.27 8.06 6.13
CA ASP A 74 -11.64 8.15 6.64
C ASP A 74 -12.13 9.61 6.63
N ASN A 75 -11.19 10.56 6.71
CA ASN A 75 -11.51 11.99 6.59
C ASN A 75 -11.79 12.36 5.13
N PRO A 76 -13.01 12.81 4.79
CA PRO A 76 -13.36 13.18 3.41
C PRO A 76 -12.53 14.37 2.88
N LYS A 77 -12.03 15.26 3.75
CA LYS A 77 -11.16 16.36 3.33
C LYS A 77 -9.84 15.83 2.77
N VAL A 78 -9.26 14.80 3.39
CA VAL A 78 -8.03 14.16 2.89
C VAL A 78 -8.28 13.54 1.51
N ARG A 79 -9.42 12.87 1.30
CA ARG A 79 -9.77 12.33 -0.01
C ARG A 79 -9.99 13.43 -1.06
N GLU A 80 -10.57 14.58 -0.69
CA GLU A 80 -10.67 15.73 -1.60
C GLU A 80 -9.29 16.29 -1.99
N GLU A 81 -8.35 16.38 -1.04
CA GLU A 81 -6.97 16.80 -1.33
C GLU A 81 -6.30 15.81 -2.31
N VAL A 82 -6.46 14.50 -2.09
CA VAL A 82 -5.93 13.48 -3.02
C VAL A 82 -6.53 13.65 -4.42
N LYS A 83 -7.85 13.85 -4.53
CA LYS A 83 -8.51 14.12 -5.82
C LYS A 83 -8.01 15.41 -6.48
N SER A 84 -7.76 16.43 -5.69
CA SER A 84 -7.18 17.69 -6.17
C SER A 84 -5.76 17.49 -6.71
N ILE A 85 -4.94 16.68 -6.03
CA ILE A 85 -3.60 16.31 -6.51
C ILE A 85 -3.69 15.52 -7.82
N MET A 86 -4.63 14.59 -7.94
CA MET A 86 -4.84 13.85 -9.18
C MET A 86 -5.19 14.79 -10.33
N ARG A 87 -6.18 15.69 -10.15
CA ARG A 87 -6.56 16.68 -11.16
C ARG A 87 -5.40 17.60 -11.56
N PHE A 88 -4.63 18.05 -10.55
CA PHE A 88 -3.44 18.90 -10.80
C PHE A 88 -2.46 18.27 -11.80
N TRP A 89 -2.23 16.96 -11.72
CA TRP A 89 -1.34 16.27 -12.63
C TRP A 89 -2.00 15.95 -13.97
N LEU A 90 -3.27 15.58 -13.97
CA LEU A 90 -4.04 15.32 -15.19
C LEU A 90 -4.17 16.57 -16.06
N ASP A 91 -4.41 17.74 -15.44
CA ASP A 91 -4.43 19.05 -16.13
C ASP A 91 -3.07 19.38 -16.80
N ARG A 92 -2.00 18.72 -16.38
CA ARG A 92 -0.64 18.85 -16.95
C ARG A 92 -0.31 17.79 -17.99
N GLY A 93 -1.27 16.94 -18.34
CA GLY A 93 -1.13 15.96 -19.41
C GLY A 93 -0.55 14.62 -18.97
N VAL A 94 -0.67 14.27 -17.68
CA VAL A 94 -0.37 12.90 -17.22
C VAL A 94 -1.52 11.99 -17.65
N ASP A 95 -1.20 10.81 -18.22
CA ASP A 95 -2.18 9.88 -18.77
C ASP A 95 -2.73 8.88 -17.72
N GLY A 96 -2.19 8.87 -16.52
CA GLY A 96 -2.64 7.96 -15.46
C GLY A 96 -1.69 7.91 -14.27
N PHE A 97 -2.01 7.05 -13.31
CA PHE A 97 -1.28 6.93 -12.04
C PHE A 97 -0.89 5.50 -11.74
N ARG A 98 0.33 5.35 -11.25
CA ARG A 98 0.71 4.21 -10.40
C ARG A 98 0.41 4.60 -8.96
N GLU A 99 -0.38 3.80 -8.29
CA GLU A 99 -0.85 4.05 -6.94
C GLU A 99 -0.12 3.14 -5.96
N ASP A 100 0.68 3.77 -5.11
CA ASP A 100 1.58 3.13 -4.18
C ASP A 100 0.80 2.44 -3.05
N VAL A 101 1.08 1.15 -2.82
CA VAL A 101 0.44 0.30 -1.78
C VAL A 101 -1.05 0.58 -1.59
N ILE A 102 -1.77 0.75 -2.68
CA ILE A 102 -3.14 1.27 -2.69
C ILE A 102 -4.11 0.44 -1.84
N THR A 103 -3.81 -0.83 -1.61
CA THR A 103 -4.62 -1.71 -0.77
C THR A 103 -4.52 -1.39 0.72
N PHE A 104 -3.63 -0.46 1.14
CA PHE A 104 -3.39 -0.10 2.54
C PHE A 104 -4.03 1.22 2.96
N ILE A 105 -4.74 1.92 2.09
CA ILE A 105 -5.33 3.23 2.42
C ILE A 105 -6.53 3.16 3.37
N SER A 106 -7.22 2.02 3.47
CA SER A 106 -8.31 1.80 4.42
C SER A 106 -7.85 0.87 5.55
N LYS A 107 -8.09 1.28 6.80
CA LYS A 107 -7.78 0.51 7.99
C LYS A 107 -9.08 0.04 8.67
N ALA A 108 -8.97 -0.97 9.54
CA ALA A 108 -10.09 -1.38 10.40
C ALA A 108 -10.48 -0.25 11.37
N ASP A 109 -11.77 0.02 11.55
CA ASP A 109 -12.30 1.19 12.28
C ASP A 109 -11.74 1.36 13.69
N ASN A 110 -11.55 0.28 14.42
CA ASN A 110 -11.09 0.30 15.81
C ASN A 110 -9.60 0.08 15.99
N LEU A 111 -8.84 -0.08 14.91
CA LEU A 111 -7.40 -0.37 14.93
C LEU A 111 -7.05 -1.45 15.98
N PRO A 112 -7.60 -2.67 15.88
CA PRO A 112 -7.42 -3.70 16.89
C PRO A 112 -5.97 -4.16 16.98
N ASP A 113 -5.61 -4.86 18.05
CA ASP A 113 -4.30 -5.48 18.15
C ASP A 113 -4.04 -6.45 16.99
N GLY A 114 -2.83 -6.43 16.50
CA GLY A 114 -2.36 -7.29 15.42
C GLY A 114 -2.15 -8.74 15.87
N LEU A 115 -2.07 -9.64 14.91
CA LEU A 115 -1.92 -11.08 15.17
C LEU A 115 -0.47 -11.42 15.55
N PRO A 116 -0.20 -11.90 16.78
CA PRO A 116 1.15 -12.03 17.31
C PRO A 116 2.02 -13.08 16.60
N PHE A 117 1.40 -13.93 15.79
CA PHE A 117 2.09 -14.99 15.05
C PHE A 117 2.51 -14.58 13.61
N ILE A 118 2.26 -13.32 13.21
CA ILE A 118 2.72 -12.77 11.94
C ILE A 118 3.88 -11.83 12.22
N PRO A 119 5.14 -12.25 12.02
CA PRO A 119 6.28 -11.38 12.31
C PRO A 119 6.35 -10.22 11.31
N ALA A 120 6.71 -9.01 11.81
CA ALA A 120 6.91 -7.77 11.05
C ALA A 120 5.71 -7.27 10.22
N ALA A 121 4.55 -7.94 10.31
CA ALA A 121 3.34 -7.56 9.60
C ALA A 121 2.09 -7.94 10.40
N ASN A 122 2.18 -7.93 11.72
CA ASN A 122 1.11 -8.38 12.61
C ASN A 122 -0.20 -7.59 12.46
N GLY A 123 -0.12 -6.32 12.05
CA GLY A 123 -1.26 -5.47 11.73
C GLY A 123 -1.86 -5.66 10.33
N LEU A 124 -1.19 -6.41 9.43
CA LEU A 124 -1.58 -6.55 8.02
C LEU A 124 -3.05 -6.91 7.81
N PRO A 125 -3.68 -7.83 8.54
CA PRO A 125 -5.10 -8.14 8.36
C PRO A 125 -6.05 -6.97 8.64
N PHE A 126 -5.58 -5.91 9.29
CA PHE A 126 -6.37 -4.77 9.72
C PHE A 126 -6.08 -3.47 8.95
N TYR A 127 -5.00 -3.43 8.17
CA TYR A 127 -4.70 -2.28 7.31
C TYR A 127 -4.61 -2.62 5.81
N LYS A 128 -4.74 -3.89 5.43
CA LYS A 128 -4.82 -4.33 4.04
C LYS A 128 -6.25 -4.69 3.67
N ASP A 129 -6.71 -4.22 2.51
CA ASP A 129 -8.07 -4.45 2.02
C ASP A 129 -9.16 -4.07 3.06
N GLY A 130 -8.96 -2.95 3.77
CA GLY A 130 -9.84 -2.52 4.84
C GLY A 130 -11.28 -2.24 4.40
N PRO A 131 -12.21 -2.03 5.35
CA PRO A 131 -13.66 -2.05 5.08
C PRO A 131 -14.14 -1.00 4.08
N HIS A 132 -13.49 0.16 4.00
CA HIS A 132 -13.88 1.28 3.15
C HIS A 132 -13.06 1.39 1.86
N ILE A 133 -12.18 0.44 1.56
CA ILE A 133 -11.24 0.53 0.44
C ILE A 133 -11.94 0.78 -0.91
N HIS A 134 -13.00 0.06 -1.20
CA HIS A 134 -13.72 0.21 -2.47
C HIS A 134 -14.52 1.51 -2.56
N GLU A 135 -14.94 2.07 -1.42
CA GLU A 135 -15.59 3.38 -1.35
C GLU A 135 -14.60 4.49 -1.73
N TYR A 136 -13.42 4.50 -1.12
CA TYR A 136 -12.39 5.52 -1.41
C TYR A 136 -11.89 5.43 -2.84
N LEU A 137 -11.63 4.22 -3.32
CA LEU A 137 -11.18 4.02 -4.70
C LEU A 137 -12.26 4.38 -5.73
N ALA A 138 -13.54 4.21 -5.41
CA ALA A 138 -14.62 4.66 -6.29
C ALA A 138 -14.66 6.21 -6.43
N GLU A 139 -14.26 6.96 -5.39
CA GLU A 139 -14.11 8.40 -5.49
C GLU A 139 -12.94 8.78 -6.41
N PHE A 140 -11.79 8.11 -6.30
CA PHE A 140 -10.61 8.35 -7.16
C PHE A 140 -10.89 7.93 -8.60
N ARG A 141 -11.59 6.82 -8.80
CA ARG A 141 -12.01 6.36 -10.13
C ARG A 141 -12.84 7.40 -10.88
N LYS A 142 -13.75 8.12 -10.20
CA LYS A 142 -14.52 9.20 -10.81
C LYS A 142 -13.63 10.30 -11.40
N VAL A 143 -12.55 10.66 -10.71
CA VAL A 143 -11.58 11.63 -11.25
C VAL A 143 -10.94 11.09 -12.53
N CYS A 144 -10.55 9.83 -12.54
CA CYS A 144 -9.98 9.23 -13.75
C CYS A 144 -10.99 9.14 -14.92
N GLU A 145 -12.27 8.94 -14.63
CA GLU A 145 -13.33 8.96 -15.64
C GLU A 145 -13.56 10.36 -16.23
N GLU A 146 -13.36 11.43 -15.44
CA GLU A 146 -13.41 12.82 -15.93
C GLU A 146 -12.33 13.11 -17.00
N TYR A 147 -11.18 12.45 -16.92
CA TYR A 147 -10.00 12.70 -17.76
C TYR A 147 -9.66 11.55 -18.71
N ASP A 148 -10.45 10.47 -18.73
CA ASP A 148 -10.14 9.23 -19.44
C ASP A 148 -8.73 8.69 -19.12
N CYS A 149 -8.34 8.75 -17.85
CA CYS A 149 -7.04 8.32 -17.38
C CYS A 149 -7.06 6.88 -16.83
N PHE A 150 -5.88 6.31 -16.75
CA PHE A 150 -5.68 4.93 -16.34
C PHE A 150 -5.11 4.82 -14.90
N GLN A 151 -5.50 3.76 -14.18
CA GLN A 151 -5.05 3.51 -12.81
C GLN A 151 -4.38 2.13 -12.70
N LEU A 152 -3.14 2.13 -12.21
CA LEU A 152 -2.36 0.94 -11.91
C LEU A 152 -2.11 0.85 -10.41
N GLY A 153 -2.76 -0.07 -9.73
CA GLY A 153 -2.58 -0.28 -8.29
C GLY A 153 -1.40 -1.18 -7.96
N GLU A 154 -0.63 -0.81 -6.96
CA GLU A 154 0.32 -1.69 -6.33
C GLU A 154 -0.36 -2.50 -5.23
N GLY A 155 -0.33 -3.83 -5.36
CA GLY A 155 -0.98 -4.77 -4.45
C GLY A 155 0.00 -5.72 -3.78
N PRO A 156 0.86 -5.27 -2.84
CA PRO A 156 1.71 -6.19 -2.09
C PRO A 156 0.85 -7.14 -1.27
N MET A 157 1.26 -8.41 -1.21
CA MET A 157 0.57 -9.46 -0.45
C MET A 157 -0.91 -9.67 -0.83
N THR A 158 -1.32 -9.18 -2.01
CA THR A 158 -2.70 -9.32 -2.52
C THR A 158 -2.91 -10.71 -3.10
N SER A 159 -4.06 -11.33 -2.79
CA SER A 159 -4.48 -12.57 -3.42
C SER A 159 -5.13 -12.32 -4.78
N THR A 160 -5.15 -13.33 -5.65
CA THR A 160 -5.88 -13.24 -6.93
C THR A 160 -7.38 -12.95 -6.76
N ARG A 161 -7.98 -13.42 -5.67
CA ARG A 161 -9.37 -13.11 -5.32
C ARG A 161 -9.54 -11.63 -4.96
N SER A 162 -8.67 -11.10 -4.10
CA SER A 162 -8.69 -9.69 -3.74
C SER A 162 -8.43 -8.81 -4.96
N ALA A 163 -7.42 -9.13 -5.79
CA ALA A 163 -7.15 -8.39 -7.02
C ALA A 163 -8.39 -8.29 -7.94
N LEU A 164 -9.11 -9.39 -8.12
CA LEU A 164 -10.33 -9.39 -8.95
C LEU A 164 -11.43 -8.45 -8.42
N SER A 165 -11.51 -8.20 -7.12
CA SER A 165 -12.49 -7.25 -6.57
C SER A 165 -12.18 -5.79 -6.95
N TYR A 166 -10.90 -5.45 -7.19
CA TYR A 166 -10.50 -4.14 -7.69
C TYR A 166 -10.61 -3.99 -9.21
N LEU A 167 -10.42 -5.10 -9.94
CA LEU A 167 -10.26 -5.09 -11.39
C LEU A 167 -11.55 -5.41 -12.15
N THR A 168 -12.56 -5.96 -11.48
CA THR A 168 -13.78 -6.47 -12.15
C THR A 168 -15.06 -6.18 -11.36
N GLY A 169 -16.23 -6.30 -12.05
CA GLY A 169 -17.54 -6.20 -11.43
C GLY A 169 -17.90 -4.77 -11.01
N LYS A 170 -18.87 -4.67 -10.09
CA LYS A 170 -19.46 -3.39 -9.67
C LYS A 170 -18.49 -2.50 -8.86
N HIS A 171 -17.43 -3.06 -8.31
CA HIS A 171 -16.42 -2.36 -7.52
C HIS A 171 -15.12 -2.14 -8.30
N LYS A 172 -15.15 -2.35 -9.64
CA LYS A 172 -13.99 -2.06 -10.47
C LYS A 172 -13.55 -0.61 -10.24
N SER A 173 -12.34 -0.46 -9.70
CA SER A 173 -11.74 0.84 -9.38
C SER A 173 -10.37 1.01 -10.00
N LEU A 174 -9.71 -0.08 -10.36
CA LEU A 174 -8.40 -0.08 -11.01
C LEU A 174 -8.51 -0.72 -12.40
N ASP A 175 -7.65 -0.28 -13.32
CA ASP A 175 -7.52 -0.90 -14.64
C ASP A 175 -6.53 -2.05 -14.63
N LEU A 176 -5.44 -1.89 -13.87
CA LEU A 176 -4.39 -2.86 -13.68
C LEU A 176 -3.99 -2.94 -12.21
N MET A 177 -3.46 -4.08 -11.80
CA MET A 177 -2.82 -4.26 -10.49
C MET A 177 -1.61 -5.16 -10.64
N PHE A 178 -0.46 -4.74 -10.11
CA PHE A 178 0.69 -5.61 -10.07
C PHE A 178 0.89 -6.21 -8.67
N HIS A 179 1.26 -7.47 -8.68
CA HIS A 179 1.44 -8.30 -7.50
C HIS A 179 2.92 -8.61 -7.27
N PHE A 180 3.25 -9.12 -6.08
CA PHE A 180 4.62 -9.45 -5.69
C PHE A 180 4.90 -10.97 -5.57
N ASP A 181 3.95 -11.84 -5.90
CA ASP A 181 4.11 -13.30 -5.71
C ASP A 181 5.40 -13.85 -6.34
N HIS A 182 5.81 -13.35 -7.52
CA HIS A 182 7.02 -13.78 -8.19
C HIS A 182 8.29 -13.21 -7.55
N MET A 183 8.20 -12.06 -6.86
CA MET A 183 9.29 -11.49 -6.08
C MET A 183 9.59 -12.30 -4.82
N PHE A 184 8.65 -13.11 -4.35
CA PHE A 184 8.83 -14.03 -3.22
C PHE A 184 9.04 -15.49 -3.65
N ALA A 185 9.31 -15.75 -4.93
CA ALA A 185 9.47 -17.11 -5.45
C ALA A 185 10.67 -17.88 -4.86
N ASP A 186 11.67 -17.17 -4.33
CA ASP A 186 12.86 -17.68 -3.64
C ASP A 186 12.84 -17.39 -2.13
N CYS A 187 11.70 -17.03 -1.56
CA CYS A 187 11.57 -16.71 -0.14
C CYS A 187 10.75 -17.77 0.60
N ILE A 188 10.93 -17.86 1.93
CA ILE A 188 10.10 -18.71 2.80
C ILE A 188 8.92 -17.92 3.34
N PHE A 189 9.16 -16.80 4.02
CA PHE A 189 8.13 -15.92 4.57
C PHE A 189 8.35 -14.45 4.20
N THR A 190 9.61 -14.00 4.24
CA THR A 190 10.01 -12.64 3.94
C THR A 190 11.19 -12.65 2.98
N GLU A 191 11.47 -11.52 2.34
CA GLU A 191 12.63 -11.38 1.45
C GLU A 191 13.99 -11.59 2.14
N TYR A 192 14.04 -11.48 3.47
CA TYR A 192 15.24 -11.75 4.26
C TYR A 192 15.46 -13.25 4.53
N MET A 193 14.46 -14.09 4.28
CA MET A 193 14.54 -15.54 4.46
C MET A 193 14.60 -16.26 3.11
N GLN A 194 15.70 -16.07 2.41
CA GLN A 194 15.90 -16.63 1.08
C GLN A 194 16.17 -18.14 1.12
N ARG A 195 15.74 -18.83 0.07
CA ARG A 195 16.02 -20.24 -0.25
C ARG A 195 16.61 -20.32 -1.65
N PRO A 196 17.26 -21.44 -2.04
CA PRO A 196 17.71 -21.64 -3.40
C PRO A 196 16.57 -21.40 -4.40
N PHE A 197 16.87 -20.63 -5.45
CA PHE A 197 15.92 -20.32 -6.49
C PHE A 197 15.50 -21.58 -7.27
N HIS A 198 14.21 -21.73 -7.48
CA HIS A 198 13.61 -22.78 -8.30
C HIS A 198 12.74 -22.16 -9.39
N LEU A 199 13.10 -22.32 -10.64
CA LEU A 199 12.32 -21.81 -11.79
C LEU A 199 10.85 -22.25 -11.75
N ARG A 200 10.58 -23.44 -11.19
CA ARG A 200 9.19 -23.92 -11.00
C ARG A 200 8.36 -22.99 -10.11
N SER A 201 8.94 -22.43 -9.05
CA SER A 201 8.25 -21.49 -8.15
C SER A 201 7.88 -20.20 -8.88
N LEU A 202 8.80 -19.65 -9.67
CA LEU A 202 8.55 -18.48 -10.50
C LEU A 202 7.45 -18.73 -11.54
N LYS A 203 7.55 -19.85 -12.28
CA LYS A 203 6.51 -20.25 -13.24
C LYS A 203 5.15 -20.45 -12.58
N HIS A 204 5.13 -21.00 -11.36
CA HIS A 204 3.89 -21.18 -10.60
C HIS A 204 3.24 -19.84 -10.26
N ALA A 205 4.01 -18.86 -9.77
CA ALA A 205 3.51 -17.52 -9.45
C ALA A 205 2.86 -16.87 -10.69
N PHE A 206 3.57 -16.81 -11.82
CA PHE A 206 3.02 -16.24 -13.05
C PHE A 206 1.80 -17.02 -13.55
N SER A 207 1.84 -18.36 -13.56
CA SER A 207 0.71 -19.20 -14.02
C SER A 207 -0.53 -19.05 -13.15
N LYS A 208 -0.37 -18.91 -11.83
CA LYS A 208 -1.46 -18.67 -10.87
C LYS A 208 -2.21 -17.38 -11.24
N TRP A 209 -1.49 -16.28 -11.43
CA TRP A 209 -2.07 -14.99 -11.74
C TRP A 209 -2.65 -14.95 -13.16
N GLN A 210 -1.91 -15.47 -14.15
CA GLN A 210 -2.40 -15.54 -15.52
C GLN A 210 -3.73 -16.32 -15.63
N LYS A 211 -3.82 -17.47 -14.98
CA LYS A 211 -5.04 -18.28 -14.96
C LYS A 211 -6.20 -17.58 -14.25
N ALA A 212 -5.93 -16.92 -13.14
CA ALA A 212 -6.97 -16.27 -12.36
C ALA A 212 -7.57 -15.04 -13.07
N LEU A 213 -6.75 -14.30 -13.81
CA LEU A 213 -7.17 -13.06 -14.49
C LEU A 213 -7.60 -13.28 -15.95
N ASN A 214 -7.23 -14.41 -16.57
CA ASN A 214 -7.52 -14.70 -17.97
C ASN A 214 -9.00 -14.53 -18.32
N GLY A 215 -9.30 -13.73 -19.36
CA GLY A 215 -10.66 -13.44 -19.79
C GLY A 215 -11.49 -12.58 -18.83
N ARG A 216 -10.92 -12.10 -17.73
CA ARG A 216 -11.59 -11.33 -16.67
C ARG A 216 -10.99 -9.95 -16.44
N ALA A 217 -9.66 -9.88 -16.40
CA ALA A 217 -8.91 -8.65 -16.19
C ALA A 217 -7.53 -8.75 -16.85
N TRP A 218 -6.88 -7.61 -17.03
CA TRP A 218 -5.52 -7.56 -17.56
C TRP A 218 -4.52 -7.91 -16.46
N ASN A 219 -3.58 -8.83 -16.74
CA ASN A 219 -2.52 -9.19 -15.82
C ASN A 219 -1.27 -8.33 -16.10
N THR A 220 -0.75 -7.68 -15.07
CA THR A 220 0.46 -6.87 -15.18
C THR A 220 1.69 -7.76 -14.95
N LEU A 221 2.52 -7.92 -15.97
CA LEU A 221 3.74 -8.72 -15.92
C LEU A 221 4.97 -7.81 -15.83
N TYR A 222 5.83 -8.10 -14.88
CA TYR A 222 7.13 -7.44 -14.71
C TYR A 222 8.12 -8.42 -14.07
N LEU A 223 9.41 -8.14 -14.14
CA LEU A 223 10.46 -9.01 -13.59
C LEU A 223 11.23 -8.36 -12.46
N GLU A 224 11.25 -7.03 -12.43
CA GLU A 224 11.98 -6.23 -11.45
C GLU A 224 11.33 -4.86 -11.29
N ASN A 225 11.59 -4.19 -10.17
CA ASN A 225 11.18 -2.82 -9.90
C ASN A 225 12.25 -2.12 -9.04
N HIS A 226 11.97 -0.89 -8.59
CA HIS A 226 12.89 -0.10 -7.77
C HIS A 226 13.07 -0.62 -6.34
N ASP A 227 12.17 -1.48 -5.85
CA ASP A 227 12.19 -2.03 -4.49
C ASP A 227 12.96 -3.36 -4.38
N HIS A 228 13.26 -3.99 -5.52
CA HIS A 228 13.86 -5.33 -5.56
C HIS A 228 15.13 -5.36 -6.41
N PRO A 229 16.07 -6.27 -6.10
CA PRO A 229 17.25 -6.47 -6.92
C PRO A 229 16.91 -6.82 -8.37
N ARG A 230 17.80 -6.47 -9.30
CA ARG A 230 17.69 -6.83 -10.71
C ARG A 230 17.46 -8.34 -10.87
N VAL A 231 16.58 -8.72 -11.80
CA VAL A 231 16.20 -10.11 -12.04
C VAL A 231 17.41 -11.01 -12.33
N ILE A 232 18.38 -10.53 -13.09
CA ILE A 232 19.62 -11.27 -13.39
C ILE A 232 20.47 -11.49 -12.14
N SER A 233 20.60 -10.47 -11.28
CA SER A 233 21.36 -10.58 -10.03
C SER A 233 20.70 -11.55 -9.04
N ARG A 234 19.37 -11.65 -9.06
CA ARG A 234 18.60 -12.46 -8.11
C ARG A 234 18.38 -13.89 -8.60
N TYR A 235 17.95 -14.06 -9.84
CA TYR A 235 17.51 -15.34 -10.40
C TYR A 235 18.41 -15.85 -11.53
N GLY A 236 19.28 -15.00 -12.08
CA GLY A 236 20.13 -15.31 -13.21
C GLY A 236 21.52 -15.80 -12.83
N ASN A 237 22.30 -16.05 -13.84
CA ASN A 237 23.72 -16.34 -13.72
C ASN A 237 24.47 -15.71 -14.90
N GLU A 238 25.25 -14.68 -14.63
CA GLU A 238 25.97 -13.90 -15.65
C GLU A 238 26.98 -14.71 -16.44
N ARG A 239 27.38 -15.88 -15.93
CA ARG A 239 28.30 -16.80 -16.65
C ARG A 239 27.68 -17.36 -17.94
N TYR A 240 26.35 -17.35 -18.05
CA TYR A 240 25.61 -17.94 -19.18
C TYR A 240 24.90 -16.90 -20.04
N HIS A 241 25.19 -15.61 -19.89
CA HIS A 241 24.52 -14.57 -20.63
C HIS A 241 24.76 -14.57 -22.15
N ARG A 242 25.69 -15.36 -22.63
CA ARG A 242 26.02 -15.55 -24.05
C ARG A 242 25.51 -16.86 -24.64
N ALA A 243 24.76 -17.62 -23.88
CA ALA A 243 24.21 -18.90 -24.34
C ALA A 243 22.86 -18.70 -25.07
#